data_7c15d359b477c14933da4e23220a2a99
#
_entry.id   7c15d359b477c14933da4e23220a2a99
#
_cell.length_a   1.000
_cell.length_b   1.000
_cell.length_c   1.000
_cell.angle_alpha   90.00
_cell.angle_beta   90.00
_cell.angle_gamma   90.00
#
_symmetry.space_group_name_H-M   'P 1'
#
loop_
_entity.id
_entity.type
_entity.pdbx_description
1 polymer ?
#
loop_
_entity_poly.entity_id
_entity_poly.type
_entity_poly.pdbx_seq_one_letter_code
_entity_poly.pdbx_strand_id
1 'polypeptide(L)'
;MGNQTASLTLNIMDGDEILIVKSAIAGDASAFGSLYDRYHPMIYRFIAVKVGRREDAEDLTHQVFLAAWQSIAKYRDLGHPFSSWLYRIARNQVIDHYRAKKPDVSLEALDVEGILGPVATHVDLPRKLEIEKTLIAVRQLKPDHQDVILMRFVEDLSIRETAKAMKRSEGAVKLLQHRAIKELQKLLDDTNQNS
;
A
#
# COMPACT_ATOMS: atom_id res chain seq x y z
N MET A 1 -11.95 -26.10 -14.97
CA MET A 1 -10.57 -26.57 -14.73
C MET A 1 -9.56 -25.42 -14.53
N GLY A 2 -9.96 -24.24 -14.09
CA GLY A 2 -9.11 -23.03 -14.00
C GLY A 2 -8.63 -22.61 -12.60
N ASN A 3 -9.01 -23.33 -11.54
CA ASN A 3 -8.80 -22.83 -10.16
C ASN A 3 -7.63 -23.50 -9.41
N GLN A 4 -7.03 -24.56 -9.95
CA GLN A 4 -5.93 -25.26 -9.25
C GLN A 4 -4.55 -24.69 -9.57
N THR A 5 -4.36 -24.09 -10.74
CA THR A 5 -3.06 -23.50 -11.13
C THR A 5 -2.76 -22.19 -10.39
N ALA A 6 -3.76 -21.34 -10.14
CA ALA A 6 -3.58 -20.10 -9.37
C ALA A 6 -3.23 -20.37 -7.90
N SER A 7 -3.85 -21.40 -7.28
CA SER A 7 -3.57 -21.79 -5.89
C SER A 7 -2.18 -22.40 -5.71
N LEU A 8 -1.67 -23.14 -6.70
CA LEU A 8 -0.32 -23.71 -6.69
C LEU A 8 0.76 -22.64 -6.88
N THR A 9 0.51 -21.65 -7.74
CA THR A 9 1.46 -20.54 -7.97
C THR A 9 1.58 -19.64 -6.76
N LEU A 10 0.47 -19.35 -6.06
CA LEU A 10 0.46 -18.60 -4.80
C LEU A 10 1.23 -19.34 -3.69
N ASN A 11 1.06 -20.66 -3.56
CA ASN A 11 1.76 -21.45 -2.56
C ASN A 11 3.28 -21.56 -2.81
N ILE A 12 3.72 -21.58 -4.06
CA ILE A 12 5.16 -21.61 -4.42
C ILE A 12 5.79 -20.25 -4.14
N MET A 13 5.09 -19.14 -4.44
CA MET A 13 5.59 -17.79 -4.15
C MET A 13 5.72 -17.51 -2.65
N ASP A 14 4.82 -18.01 -1.81
CA ASP A 14 4.91 -17.91 -0.34
C ASP A 14 6.12 -18.69 0.22
N GLY A 15 6.44 -19.86 -0.33
CA GLY A 15 7.59 -20.65 0.10
C GLY A 15 8.93 -19.98 -0.19
N ASP A 16 9.08 -19.41 -1.38
CA ASP A 16 10.29 -18.67 -1.79
C ASP A 16 10.46 -17.38 -0.98
N GLU A 17 9.36 -16.66 -0.71
CA GLU A 17 9.41 -15.45 0.10
C GLU A 17 9.90 -15.71 1.52
N ILE A 18 9.45 -16.80 2.15
CA ILE A 18 9.89 -17.18 3.50
C ILE A 18 11.41 -17.42 3.53
N LEU A 19 11.97 -18.04 2.50
CA LEU A 19 13.41 -18.26 2.42
C LEU A 19 14.18 -16.96 2.25
N ILE A 20 13.72 -16.08 1.34
CA ILE A 20 14.33 -14.76 1.12
C ILE A 20 14.29 -13.92 2.41
N VAL A 21 13.15 -13.88 3.10
CA VAL A 21 13.01 -13.16 4.38
C VAL A 21 13.95 -13.72 5.44
N LYS A 22 14.08 -15.05 5.55
CA LYS A 22 15.03 -15.68 6.49
C LYS A 22 16.48 -15.31 6.18
N SER A 23 16.88 -15.33 4.91
CA SER A 23 18.22 -14.91 4.49
C SER A 23 18.48 -13.43 4.81
N ALA A 24 17.52 -12.57 4.54
CA ALA A 24 17.62 -11.15 4.87
C ALA A 24 17.72 -10.91 6.39
N ILE A 25 17.00 -11.67 7.23
CA ILE A 25 17.11 -11.64 8.70
C ILE A 25 18.53 -12.06 9.15
N ALA A 26 19.14 -13.00 8.45
CA ALA A 26 20.52 -13.43 8.71
C ALA A 26 21.58 -12.42 8.24
N GLY A 27 21.17 -11.30 7.62
CA GLY A 27 22.07 -10.22 7.19
C GLY A 27 22.47 -10.28 5.71
N ASP A 28 21.83 -11.13 4.90
CA ASP A 28 22.08 -11.20 3.47
C ASP A 28 21.46 -9.97 2.77
N ALA A 29 22.34 -9.05 2.34
CA ALA A 29 21.94 -7.84 1.64
C ALA A 29 21.30 -8.11 0.27
N SER A 30 21.71 -9.18 -0.43
CA SER A 30 21.13 -9.56 -1.72
C SER A 30 19.69 -10.05 -1.56
N ALA A 31 19.43 -10.84 -0.52
CA ALA A 31 18.09 -11.28 -0.17
C ALA A 31 17.18 -10.08 0.18
N PHE A 32 17.70 -9.10 0.92
CA PHE A 32 16.95 -7.88 1.18
C PHE A 32 16.71 -7.04 -0.10
N GLY A 33 17.71 -7.00 -1.01
CA GLY A 33 17.56 -6.39 -2.34
C GLY A 33 16.38 -7.00 -3.12
N SER A 34 16.23 -8.32 -3.09
CA SER A 34 15.09 -9.02 -3.71
C SER A 34 13.74 -8.64 -3.07
N LEU A 35 13.70 -8.43 -1.75
CA LEU A 35 12.50 -7.91 -1.08
C LEU A 35 12.23 -6.46 -1.46
N TYR A 36 13.27 -5.64 -1.57
CA TYR A 36 13.16 -4.27 -2.04
C TYR A 36 12.53 -4.22 -3.43
N ASP A 37 13.08 -4.93 -4.41
CA ASP A 37 12.58 -4.94 -5.79
C ASP A 37 11.12 -5.40 -5.87
N ARG A 38 10.74 -6.40 -5.08
CA ARG A 38 9.38 -6.93 -5.01
C ARG A 38 8.39 -5.93 -4.43
N TYR A 39 8.74 -5.27 -3.33
CA TYR A 39 7.80 -4.48 -2.53
C TYR A 39 7.86 -2.98 -2.81
N HIS A 40 8.94 -2.48 -3.43
CA HIS A 40 9.11 -1.05 -3.70
C HIS A 40 7.93 -0.45 -4.48
N PRO A 41 7.45 -1.03 -5.60
CA PRO A 41 6.34 -0.44 -6.34
C PRO A 41 5.04 -0.38 -5.52
N MET A 42 4.81 -1.37 -4.67
CA MET A 42 3.63 -1.47 -3.81
C MET A 42 3.65 -0.41 -2.71
N ILE A 43 4.79 -0.28 -2.02
CA ILE A 43 4.96 0.71 -0.95
C ILE A 43 4.97 2.13 -1.51
N TYR A 44 5.63 2.36 -2.66
CA TYR A 44 5.59 3.64 -3.34
C TYR A 44 4.14 4.05 -3.66
N ARG A 45 3.37 3.19 -4.31
CA ARG A 45 1.97 3.43 -4.66
C ARG A 45 1.12 3.77 -3.43
N PHE A 46 1.24 2.98 -2.36
CA PHE A 46 0.55 3.25 -1.09
C PHE A 46 0.87 4.63 -0.54
N ILE A 47 2.13 5.03 -0.53
CA ILE A 47 2.58 6.33 -0.02
C ILE A 47 2.16 7.45 -0.97
N ALA A 48 2.38 7.32 -2.27
CA ALA A 48 2.12 8.34 -3.27
C ALA A 48 0.65 8.80 -3.29
N VAL A 49 -0.29 7.85 -3.19
CA VAL A 49 -1.71 8.20 -3.06
C VAL A 49 -1.97 9.04 -1.81
N LYS A 50 -1.26 8.80 -0.72
CA LYS A 50 -1.49 9.49 0.57
C LYS A 50 -0.86 10.86 0.61
N VAL A 51 0.39 11.01 0.18
CA VAL A 51 1.12 12.29 0.31
C VAL A 51 0.93 13.22 -0.89
N GLY A 52 0.65 12.68 -2.07
CA GLY A 52 0.36 13.42 -3.30
C GLY A 52 1.59 13.92 -4.04
N ARG A 53 2.59 14.46 -3.37
CA ARG A 53 3.84 14.93 -4.00
C ARG A 53 4.76 13.77 -4.28
N ARG A 54 5.26 13.70 -5.50
CA ARG A 54 6.17 12.64 -5.95
C ARG A 54 7.44 12.57 -5.12
N GLU A 55 8.08 13.72 -4.88
CA GLU A 55 9.31 13.80 -4.10
C GLU A 55 9.11 13.29 -2.65
N ASP A 56 8.03 13.70 -1.99
CA ASP A 56 7.70 13.19 -0.65
C ASP A 56 7.43 11.67 -0.68
N ALA A 57 6.82 11.15 -1.75
CA ALA A 57 6.56 9.72 -1.89
C ALA A 57 7.85 8.91 -2.09
N GLU A 58 8.76 9.39 -2.92
CA GLU A 58 10.08 8.78 -3.15
C GLU A 58 10.91 8.77 -1.85
N ASP A 59 11.00 9.92 -1.17
CA ASP A 59 11.75 10.05 0.08
C ASP A 59 11.20 9.15 1.18
N LEU A 60 9.88 9.15 1.38
CA LEU A 60 9.25 8.30 2.39
C LEU A 60 9.39 6.82 2.07
N THR A 61 9.34 6.45 0.79
CA THR A 61 9.56 5.06 0.37
C THR A 61 10.98 4.62 0.72
N HIS A 62 11.99 5.44 0.44
CA HIS A 62 13.36 5.16 0.86
C HIS A 62 13.49 5.03 2.38
N GLN A 63 12.86 5.92 3.14
CA GLN A 63 12.86 5.86 4.62
C GLN A 63 12.21 4.58 5.14
N VAL A 64 11.14 4.10 4.50
CA VAL A 64 10.49 2.82 4.86
C VAL A 64 11.46 1.66 4.70
N PHE A 65 12.14 1.55 3.56
CA PHE A 65 13.07 0.45 3.33
C PHE A 65 14.34 0.56 4.17
N LEU A 66 14.83 1.76 4.45
CA LEU A 66 15.92 1.98 5.39
C LEU A 66 15.54 1.52 6.80
N ALA A 67 14.37 1.91 7.29
CA ALA A 67 13.85 1.47 8.58
C ALA A 67 13.60 -0.04 8.63
N ALA A 68 13.14 -0.62 7.52
CA ALA A 68 12.97 -2.05 7.36
C ALA A 68 14.32 -2.77 7.46
N TRP A 69 15.34 -2.35 6.73
CA TRP A 69 16.68 -2.91 6.78
C TRP A 69 17.29 -2.87 8.19
N GLN A 70 17.19 -1.71 8.84
CA GLN A 70 17.71 -1.52 10.20
C GLN A 70 17.01 -2.39 11.25
N SER A 71 15.77 -2.79 11.01
CA SER A 71 14.96 -3.53 11.97
C SER A 71 14.65 -4.98 11.58
N ILE A 72 15.09 -5.44 10.39
CA ILE A 72 14.75 -6.77 9.87
C ILE A 72 15.29 -7.90 10.77
N ALA A 73 16.44 -7.74 11.40
CA ALA A 73 16.97 -8.69 12.35
C ALA A 73 16.05 -8.96 13.56
N LYS A 74 15.15 -7.99 13.87
CA LYS A 74 14.14 -8.09 14.93
C LYS A 74 12.78 -8.57 14.40
N TYR A 75 12.63 -8.70 13.07
CA TYR A 75 11.41 -9.22 12.49
C TYR A 75 11.19 -10.66 12.98
N ARG A 76 9.96 -10.93 13.36
CA ARG A 76 9.52 -12.28 13.74
C ARG A 76 8.33 -12.62 12.87
N ASP A 77 8.47 -13.68 12.09
CA ASP A 77 7.35 -14.29 11.39
C ASP A 77 6.43 -14.92 12.43
N LEU A 78 5.34 -14.25 12.71
CA LEU A 78 4.27 -14.69 13.61
C LEU A 78 3.08 -15.25 12.80
N GLY A 79 3.35 -15.88 11.66
CA GLY A 79 2.32 -16.39 10.73
C GLY A 79 1.62 -15.27 9.96
N HIS A 80 2.32 -14.18 9.70
CA HIS A 80 1.85 -13.06 8.88
C HIS A 80 2.85 -12.77 7.77
N PRO A 81 2.42 -12.45 6.54
CA PRO A 81 3.30 -12.08 5.46
C PRO A 81 4.19 -10.88 5.81
N PHE A 82 5.37 -10.87 5.21
CA PHE A 82 6.34 -9.78 5.35
C PHE A 82 5.74 -8.42 4.94
N SER A 83 4.86 -8.42 3.92
CA SER A 83 4.10 -7.25 3.48
C SER A 83 3.38 -6.54 4.62
N SER A 84 2.68 -7.26 5.51
CA SER A 84 1.95 -6.66 6.63
C SER A 84 2.87 -5.86 7.57
N TRP A 85 4.07 -6.35 7.77
CA TRP A 85 5.08 -5.65 8.58
C TRP A 85 5.61 -4.41 7.87
N LEU A 86 5.85 -4.52 6.56
CA LEU A 86 6.34 -3.42 5.75
C LEU A 86 5.30 -2.29 5.63
N TYR A 87 4.02 -2.62 5.39
CA TYR A 87 2.93 -1.63 5.40
C TYR A 87 2.76 -0.94 6.75
N ARG A 88 3.02 -1.63 7.85
CA ARG A 88 3.03 -1.00 9.18
C ARG A 88 4.13 0.07 9.30
N ILE A 89 5.31 -0.20 8.75
CA ILE A 89 6.40 0.78 8.71
C ILE A 89 5.99 1.96 7.83
N ALA A 90 5.50 1.70 6.61
CA ALA A 90 5.05 2.72 5.68
C ALA A 90 3.96 3.63 6.28
N ARG A 91 2.96 3.03 6.94
CA ARG A 91 1.90 3.77 7.63
C ARG A 91 2.47 4.70 8.72
N ASN A 92 3.40 4.22 9.52
CA ASN A 92 4.02 5.04 10.56
C ASN A 92 4.81 6.21 9.96
N GLN A 93 5.61 5.99 8.91
CA GLN A 93 6.34 7.05 8.21
C GLN A 93 5.41 8.14 7.68
N VAL A 94 4.29 7.76 7.06
CA VAL A 94 3.28 8.72 6.58
C VAL A 94 2.66 9.50 7.74
N ILE A 95 2.33 8.86 8.86
CA ILE A 95 1.76 9.53 10.04
C ILE A 95 2.78 10.54 10.61
N ASP A 96 4.04 10.16 10.71
CA ASP A 96 5.09 11.01 11.26
C ASP A 96 5.40 12.19 10.33
N HIS A 97 5.36 11.97 9.00
CA HIS A 97 5.45 13.02 7.99
C HIS A 97 4.37 14.10 8.19
N TYR A 98 3.11 13.70 8.34
CA TYR A 98 2.01 14.64 8.57
C TYR A 98 2.01 15.30 9.94
N ARG A 99 2.65 14.70 10.93
CA ARG A 99 2.87 15.36 12.23
C ARG A 99 3.96 16.43 12.18
N ALA A 100 4.98 16.22 11.36
CA ALA A 100 6.08 17.15 11.18
C ALA A 100 5.74 18.30 10.22
N LYS A 101 5.03 18.03 9.14
CA LYS A 101 4.51 19.03 8.21
C LYS A 101 3.06 19.33 8.59
N LYS A 102 2.69 20.62 8.75
CA LYS A 102 1.28 21.01 8.71
C LYS A 102 0.71 20.49 7.38
N PRO A 103 -0.49 19.90 7.38
CA PRO A 103 -1.07 19.37 6.14
C PRO A 103 -1.23 20.54 5.16
N ASP A 104 -0.27 20.65 4.26
CA ASP A 104 -0.45 21.41 3.04
C ASP A 104 -1.29 20.48 2.13
N VAL A 105 -2.57 20.76 2.04
CA VAL A 105 -3.46 20.08 1.10
C VAL A 105 -3.16 20.69 -0.27
N SER A 106 -1.92 20.53 -0.72
CA SER A 106 -1.54 20.87 -2.06
C SER A 106 -2.36 19.99 -3.00
N LEU A 107 -3.18 20.65 -3.81
CA LEU A 107 -3.90 20.04 -4.94
C LEU A 107 -2.93 19.76 -6.10
N GLU A 108 -1.67 19.47 -5.79
CA GLU A 108 -0.71 19.04 -6.81
C GLU A 108 -1.24 17.77 -7.49
N ALA A 109 -1.12 17.76 -8.79
CA ALA A 109 -1.57 16.64 -9.62
C ALA A 109 -0.95 15.34 -9.10
N LEU A 110 -1.80 14.33 -8.88
CA LEU A 110 -1.35 12.99 -8.54
C LEU A 110 -0.44 12.45 -9.67
N ASP A 111 0.69 11.88 -9.30
CA ASP A 111 1.53 11.11 -10.22
C ASP A 111 0.83 9.76 -10.55
N VAL A 112 -0.24 9.84 -11.35
CA VAL A 112 -1.02 8.65 -11.73
C VAL A 112 -0.13 7.64 -12.49
N GLU A 113 0.82 8.12 -13.28
CA GLU A 113 1.73 7.23 -14.03
C GLU A 113 2.68 6.49 -13.09
N GLY A 114 3.27 7.16 -12.12
CA GLY A 114 4.09 6.51 -11.10
C GLY A 114 3.29 5.54 -10.23
N ILE A 115 2.05 5.89 -9.89
CA ILE A 115 1.14 5.04 -9.12
C ILE A 115 0.75 3.78 -9.90
N LEU A 116 0.43 3.90 -11.19
CA LEU A 116 0.10 2.77 -12.06
C LEU A 116 1.33 1.94 -12.45
N GLY A 117 2.53 2.55 -12.47
CA GLY A 117 3.76 1.88 -12.87
C GLY A 117 3.67 1.31 -14.31
N PRO A 118 4.24 0.11 -14.57
CA PRO A 118 4.25 -0.48 -15.92
C PRO A 118 2.87 -0.69 -16.54
N VAL A 119 1.81 -0.77 -15.75
CA VAL A 119 0.43 -0.93 -16.24
C VAL A 119 -0.07 0.34 -16.93
N ALA A 120 0.51 1.51 -16.61
CA ALA A 120 0.11 2.81 -17.17
C ALA A 120 0.14 2.85 -18.72
N THR A 121 1.05 2.10 -19.34
CA THR A 121 1.22 2.04 -20.80
C THR A 121 0.09 1.31 -21.52
N HIS A 122 -0.65 0.47 -20.82
CA HIS A 122 -1.74 -0.35 -21.35
C HIS A 122 -3.14 0.18 -20.98
N VAL A 123 -3.22 1.29 -20.26
CA VAL A 123 -4.47 1.93 -19.85
C VAL A 123 -4.77 3.09 -20.79
N ASP A 124 -5.95 3.07 -21.41
CA ASP A 124 -6.41 4.16 -22.27
C ASP A 124 -6.70 5.46 -21.47
N LEU A 125 -6.75 6.57 -22.16
CA LEU A 125 -6.94 7.88 -21.53
C LEU A 125 -8.24 7.99 -20.70
N PRO A 126 -9.42 7.53 -21.18
CA PRO A 126 -10.64 7.58 -20.38
C PRO A 126 -10.52 6.85 -19.06
N ARG A 127 -9.90 5.67 -19.07
CA ARG A 127 -9.69 4.85 -17.87
C ARG A 127 -8.66 5.46 -16.92
N LYS A 128 -7.61 6.10 -17.46
CA LYS A 128 -6.66 6.87 -16.62
C LYS A 128 -7.36 7.98 -15.86
N LEU A 129 -8.25 8.73 -16.50
CA LEU A 129 -9.02 9.80 -15.88
C LEU A 129 -9.99 9.28 -14.80
N GLU A 130 -10.59 8.10 -15.02
CA GLU A 130 -11.45 7.45 -14.02
C GLU A 130 -10.66 7.01 -12.80
N ILE A 131 -9.48 6.43 -13.01
CA ILE A 131 -8.56 6.06 -11.92
C ILE A 131 -8.12 7.30 -11.15
N GLU A 132 -7.73 8.36 -11.83
CA GLU A 132 -7.34 9.63 -11.20
C GLU A 132 -8.46 10.19 -10.32
N LYS A 133 -9.69 10.28 -10.83
CA LYS A 133 -10.86 10.70 -10.05
C LYS A 133 -11.06 9.84 -8.80
N THR A 134 -10.90 8.53 -8.94
CA THR A 134 -11.02 7.59 -7.81
C THR A 134 -9.93 7.82 -6.78
N LEU A 135 -8.67 8.02 -7.20
CA LEU A 135 -7.56 8.27 -6.29
C LEU A 135 -7.69 9.61 -5.57
N ILE A 136 -8.20 10.65 -6.25
CA ILE A 136 -8.52 11.95 -5.64
C ILE A 136 -9.61 11.78 -4.57
N ALA A 137 -10.65 11.00 -4.84
CA ALA A 137 -11.68 10.70 -3.86
C ALA A 137 -11.13 9.91 -2.65
N VAL A 138 -10.22 8.94 -2.88
CA VAL A 138 -9.54 8.21 -1.80
C VAL A 138 -8.73 9.16 -0.92
N ARG A 139 -8.05 10.16 -1.49
CA ARG A 139 -7.29 11.16 -0.71
C ARG A 139 -8.15 12.02 0.20
N GLN A 140 -9.44 12.21 -0.12
CA GLN A 140 -10.38 12.96 0.72
C GLN A 140 -10.89 12.15 1.91
N LEU A 141 -10.70 10.83 1.91
CA LEU A 141 -11.07 9.99 3.05
C LEU A 141 -10.23 10.28 4.28
N LYS A 142 -10.75 9.94 5.45
CA LYS A 142 -9.96 9.94 6.70
C LYS A 142 -8.77 8.99 6.59
N PRO A 143 -7.63 9.27 7.25
CA PRO A 143 -6.40 8.48 7.12
C PRO A 143 -6.58 6.97 7.29
N ASP A 144 -7.34 6.54 8.30
CA ASP A 144 -7.62 5.10 8.52
C ASP A 144 -8.50 4.49 7.42
N HIS A 145 -9.41 5.28 6.81
CA HIS A 145 -10.23 4.86 5.67
C HIS A 145 -9.38 4.73 4.40
N GLN A 146 -8.44 5.67 4.17
CA GLN A 146 -7.45 5.54 3.10
C GLN A 146 -6.65 4.24 3.26
N ASP A 147 -6.09 4.00 4.45
CA ASP A 147 -5.30 2.81 4.74
C ASP A 147 -6.03 1.53 4.38
N VAL A 148 -7.28 1.38 4.84
CA VAL A 148 -8.04 0.16 4.58
C VAL A 148 -8.41 0.00 3.10
N ILE A 149 -8.77 1.08 2.40
CA ILE A 149 -9.08 1.02 0.97
C ILE A 149 -7.83 0.64 0.18
N LEU A 150 -6.70 1.30 0.40
CA LEU A 150 -5.46 1.01 -0.32
C LEU A 150 -4.98 -0.41 -0.05
N MET A 151 -4.86 -0.82 1.20
CA MET A 151 -4.39 -2.17 1.56
C MET A 151 -5.29 -3.28 1.02
N ARG A 152 -6.63 -3.08 1.03
CA ARG A 152 -7.59 -4.13 0.65
C ARG A 152 -7.87 -4.22 -0.84
N PHE A 153 -7.92 -3.08 -1.55
CA PHE A 153 -8.42 -3.01 -2.93
C PHE A 153 -7.36 -2.63 -3.95
N VAL A 154 -6.28 -2.02 -3.52
CA VAL A 154 -5.16 -1.67 -4.40
C VAL A 154 -4.01 -2.67 -4.25
N GLU A 155 -3.73 -3.08 -3.02
CA GLU A 155 -2.60 -3.96 -2.70
C GLU A 155 -3.01 -5.40 -2.34
N ASP A 156 -4.30 -5.70 -2.43
CA ASP A 156 -4.91 -7.03 -2.27
C ASP A 156 -4.55 -7.77 -0.95
N LEU A 157 -4.24 -7.02 0.12
CA LEU A 157 -4.02 -7.62 1.43
C LEU A 157 -5.32 -8.24 1.98
N SER A 158 -5.23 -9.40 2.59
CA SER A 158 -6.35 -9.99 3.32
C SER A 158 -6.79 -9.13 4.51
N ILE A 159 -7.98 -9.37 5.06
CA ILE A 159 -8.45 -8.72 6.30
C ILE A 159 -7.45 -8.93 7.45
N ARG A 160 -6.91 -10.15 7.56
CA ARG A 160 -5.93 -10.52 8.60
C ARG A 160 -4.63 -9.73 8.46
N GLU A 161 -4.11 -9.61 7.26
CA GLU A 161 -2.89 -8.82 6.96
C GLU A 161 -3.10 -7.35 7.22
N THR A 162 -4.22 -6.79 6.73
CA THR A 162 -4.61 -5.40 6.98
C THR A 162 -4.75 -5.12 8.49
N ALA A 163 -5.39 -6.01 9.23
CA ALA A 163 -5.54 -5.90 10.68
C ALA A 163 -4.17 -5.85 11.39
N LYS A 164 -3.22 -6.68 10.93
CA LYS A 164 -1.86 -6.68 11.45
C LYS A 164 -1.11 -5.39 11.12
N ALA A 165 -1.17 -4.93 9.84
CA ALA A 165 -0.54 -3.69 9.40
C ALA A 165 -1.08 -2.47 10.17
N MET A 166 -2.39 -2.41 10.38
CA MET A 166 -3.07 -1.32 11.09
C MET A 166 -3.06 -1.44 12.62
N LYS A 167 -2.55 -2.54 13.20
CA LYS A 167 -2.63 -2.86 14.64
C LYS A 167 -4.06 -2.82 15.18
N ARG A 168 -4.99 -3.44 14.46
CA ARG A 168 -6.42 -3.52 14.79
C ARG A 168 -6.89 -4.97 14.80
N SER A 169 -8.07 -5.25 15.37
CA SER A 169 -8.73 -6.54 15.21
C SER A 169 -9.33 -6.69 13.80
N GLU A 170 -9.49 -7.92 13.33
CA GLU A 170 -10.13 -8.20 12.04
C GLU A 170 -11.56 -7.65 11.98
N GLY A 171 -12.31 -7.74 13.08
CA GLY A 171 -13.65 -7.17 13.19
C GLY A 171 -13.65 -5.65 13.04
N ALA A 172 -12.66 -4.96 13.64
CA ALA A 172 -12.51 -3.52 13.50
C ALA A 172 -12.16 -3.13 12.04
N VAL A 173 -11.31 -3.92 11.36
CA VAL A 173 -10.97 -3.69 9.94
C VAL A 173 -12.19 -3.89 9.04
N LYS A 174 -12.99 -4.94 9.26
CA LYS A 174 -14.23 -5.16 8.49
C LYS A 174 -15.21 -3.98 8.61
N LEU A 175 -15.40 -3.49 9.85
CA LEU A 175 -16.27 -2.33 10.08
C LEU A 175 -15.70 -1.06 9.43
N LEU A 176 -14.39 -0.84 9.54
CA LEU A 176 -13.69 0.29 8.95
C LEU A 176 -13.80 0.25 7.41
N GLN A 177 -13.56 -0.91 6.80
CA GLN A 177 -13.72 -1.14 5.36
C GLN A 177 -15.13 -0.79 4.89
N HIS A 178 -16.16 -1.26 5.60
CA HIS A 178 -17.55 -0.97 5.24
C HIS A 178 -17.85 0.53 5.27
N ARG A 179 -17.37 1.23 6.31
CA ARG A 179 -17.54 2.69 6.42
C ARG A 179 -16.76 3.45 5.35
N ALA A 180 -15.52 3.03 5.07
CA ALA A 180 -14.68 3.64 4.07
C ALA A 180 -15.27 3.52 2.65
N ILE A 181 -15.83 2.35 2.30
CA ILE A 181 -16.51 2.13 1.02
C ILE A 181 -17.71 3.07 0.88
N LYS A 182 -18.55 3.18 1.92
CA LYS A 182 -19.72 4.08 1.88
C LYS A 182 -19.32 5.55 1.71
N GLU A 183 -18.27 5.97 2.41
CA GLU A 183 -17.76 7.35 2.30
C GLU A 183 -17.18 7.61 0.92
N LEU A 184 -16.41 6.65 0.36
CA LEU A 184 -15.85 6.74 -0.98
C LEU A 184 -16.95 6.81 -2.06
N GLN A 185 -17.96 5.95 -1.97
CA GLN A 185 -19.11 5.97 -2.90
C GLN A 185 -19.77 7.35 -2.92
N LYS A 186 -20.04 7.93 -1.73
CA LYS A 186 -20.62 9.26 -1.64
C LYS A 186 -19.74 10.32 -2.33
N LEU A 187 -18.43 10.31 -2.10
CA LEU A 187 -17.52 11.27 -2.73
C LEU A 187 -17.50 11.14 -4.26
N LEU A 188 -17.57 9.91 -4.79
CA LEU A 188 -17.61 9.66 -6.23
C LEU A 188 -18.96 10.12 -6.85
N ASP A 189 -20.08 9.88 -6.16
CA ASP A 189 -21.40 10.33 -6.62
C ASP A 189 -21.48 11.88 -6.67
N ASP A 190 -20.98 12.55 -5.62
CA ASP A 190 -20.92 14.01 -5.55
C ASP A 190 -20.03 14.61 -6.67
N THR A 191 -18.94 13.95 -7.02
CA THR A 191 -18.05 14.37 -8.12
C THR A 191 -18.71 14.23 -9.48
N ASN A 192 -19.46 13.14 -9.70
CA ASN A 192 -20.15 12.90 -10.97
C ASN A 192 -21.35 13.84 -11.21
N GLN A 193 -21.94 14.39 -10.15
CA GLN A 193 -23.04 15.35 -10.27
C GLN A 193 -22.55 16.77 -10.59
N ASN A 194 -21.27 17.08 -10.36
CA ASN A 194 -20.66 18.39 -10.56
C ASN A 194 -19.76 18.46 -11.83
N SER A 195 -19.72 17.40 -12.63
CA SER A 195 -18.97 17.30 -13.91
C SER A 195 -19.90 17.35 -15.10
#